data_830f5f7ca9468cc6386097bf3cc4183e
#
_entry.id   830f5f7ca9468cc6386097bf3cc4183e
#
_cell.length_a   1.000
_cell.length_b   1.000
_cell.length_c   1.000
_cell.angle_alpha   90.00
_cell.angle_beta   90.00
_cell.angle_gamma   90.00
#
_symmetry.space_group_name_H-M   'P 1'
#
loop_
_entity.id
_entity.type
_entity.pdbx_description
1 polymer ?
#
loop_
_entity_poly.entity_id
_entity_poly.type
_entity_poly.pdbx_seq_one_letter_code
_entity_poly.pdbx_strand_id
1 'polypeptide(L)'
;MTKTSLFVPAIGPVLGHCWKNQKSWKDHDLKWFSDKSFFKHPVSLISSYFEVNREPEYRKTIQYPEKSILISDSGGFQVASFRRRGIPCKITPVDILRWQERNADIGMNLDIPLDQYSSFGFQKCLDQSIENFQIFQDNRQDYNFKLYNVLHGRNPGEIKTWFEAARKFCFDGWAIGVKGLPYQHIYAYMWLHEHDALNLHDNCHIFGV
;
A
#
# COMPACT_ATOMS: atom_id res chain seq x y z
N MET A 1 -17.86 18.05 -9.07
CA MET A 1 -16.39 17.97 -9.28
C MET A 1 -16.10 16.70 -10.06
N THR A 2 -15.46 16.79 -11.21
CA THR A 2 -15.03 15.62 -12.00
C THR A 2 -13.94 14.88 -11.22
N LYS A 3 -14.20 13.64 -10.85
CA LYS A 3 -13.16 12.76 -10.25
C LYS A 3 -12.11 12.48 -11.33
N THR A 4 -10.91 12.91 -11.10
CA THR A 4 -9.76 12.61 -11.96
C THR A 4 -8.96 11.46 -11.37
N SER A 5 -8.65 10.47 -12.20
CA SER A 5 -7.66 9.44 -11.82
C SER A 5 -6.29 10.11 -11.65
N LEU A 6 -5.61 9.81 -10.56
CA LEU A 6 -4.29 10.34 -10.27
C LEU A 6 -3.27 9.21 -10.34
N PHE A 7 -2.26 9.38 -11.19
CA PHE A 7 -1.09 8.49 -11.17
C PHE A 7 -0.31 8.72 -9.88
N VAL A 8 0.06 7.63 -9.18
CA VAL A 8 0.82 7.70 -7.93
C VAL A 8 2.23 7.14 -8.16
N PRO A 9 3.25 8.00 -8.28
CA PRO A 9 4.62 7.55 -8.47
C PRO A 9 5.15 6.85 -7.22
N ALA A 10 5.83 5.72 -7.42
CA ALA A 10 6.44 4.97 -6.33
C ALA A 10 7.87 5.45 -6.03
N ILE A 11 8.14 5.68 -4.75
CA ILE A 11 9.47 5.95 -4.23
C ILE A 11 10.13 4.61 -3.90
N GLY A 12 11.05 4.17 -4.75
CA GLY A 12 11.82 2.96 -4.45
C GLY A 12 12.96 3.23 -3.46
N PRO A 13 13.50 2.18 -2.82
CA PRO A 13 14.63 2.29 -1.88
C PRO A 13 15.87 2.95 -2.50
N VAL A 14 16.09 2.71 -3.80
CA VAL A 14 17.21 3.32 -4.55
C VAL A 14 17.02 4.83 -4.70
N LEU A 15 15.81 5.28 -5.01
CA LEU A 15 15.52 6.72 -5.15
C LEU A 15 15.68 7.43 -3.80
N GLY A 16 15.19 6.84 -2.71
CA GLY A 16 15.39 7.39 -1.36
C GLY A 16 16.88 7.53 -1.01
N HIS A 17 17.70 6.55 -1.40
CA HIS A 17 19.14 6.62 -1.22
C HIS A 17 19.80 7.69 -2.10
N CYS A 18 19.43 7.79 -3.36
CA CYS A 18 19.89 8.84 -4.27
C CYS A 18 19.56 10.24 -3.76
N TRP A 19 18.38 10.42 -3.16
CA TRP A 19 17.96 11.72 -2.62
C TRP A 19 18.73 12.12 -1.35
N LYS A 20 19.11 11.17 -0.52
CA LYS A 20 19.98 11.42 0.63
C LYS A 20 21.38 11.91 0.21
N ASN A 21 21.87 11.46 -0.95
CA ASN A 21 23.23 11.67 -1.42
C ASN A 21 23.32 12.63 -2.61
N GLN A 22 22.45 13.59 -2.74
CA GLN A 22 22.23 14.51 -3.88
C GLN A 22 23.42 15.36 -4.33
N LYS A 23 24.66 15.02 -3.98
CA LYS A 23 25.86 15.80 -4.34
C LYS A 23 26.12 15.92 -5.85
N SER A 24 25.51 15.07 -6.67
CA SER A 24 25.77 15.00 -8.13
C SER A 24 24.76 15.72 -9.03
N TRP A 25 23.64 16.23 -8.48
CA TRP A 25 22.56 16.84 -9.26
C TRP A 25 22.30 18.26 -8.81
N LYS A 26 23.32 19.12 -8.95
CA LYS A 26 23.32 20.48 -8.37
C LYS A 26 22.17 21.36 -8.81
N ASP A 27 21.62 21.15 -10.00
CA ASP A 27 20.66 22.07 -10.61
C ASP A 27 19.23 21.51 -10.74
N HIS A 28 19.03 20.21 -10.44
CA HIS A 28 17.72 19.57 -10.57
C HIS A 28 17.34 18.77 -9.34
N ASP A 29 16.25 19.15 -8.71
CA ASP A 29 15.66 18.37 -7.64
C ASP A 29 14.79 17.25 -8.24
N LEU A 30 15.26 15.99 -8.11
CA LEU A 30 14.51 14.82 -8.56
C LEU A 30 13.34 14.45 -7.64
N LYS A 31 13.23 15.13 -6.50
CA LYS A 31 12.10 14.94 -5.59
C LYS A 31 10.87 15.63 -6.19
N TRP A 32 10.03 14.88 -6.89
CA TRP A 32 8.81 15.43 -7.53
C TRP A 32 7.79 16.07 -6.56
N PHE A 33 7.97 15.90 -5.28
CA PHE A 33 7.21 16.53 -4.21
C PHE A 33 7.86 17.84 -3.72
N SER A 34 9.07 18.16 -4.14
CA SER A 34 9.78 19.40 -3.77
C SER A 34 9.30 20.56 -4.61
N ASP A 35 9.28 21.76 -4.01
CA ASP A 35 8.98 23.01 -4.72
C ASP A 35 10.00 23.35 -5.82
N LYS A 36 11.20 22.80 -5.74
CA LYS A 36 12.26 22.97 -6.73
C LYS A 36 12.25 21.90 -7.83
N SER A 37 11.33 20.95 -7.77
CA SER A 37 11.25 19.90 -8.77
C SER A 37 10.65 20.40 -10.06
N PHE A 38 11.18 19.90 -11.19
CA PHE A 38 10.59 20.09 -12.51
C PHE A 38 9.19 19.48 -12.61
N PHE A 39 8.98 18.34 -11.94
CA PHE A 39 7.68 17.66 -11.84
C PHE A 39 7.13 17.84 -10.43
N LYS A 40 6.02 18.56 -10.30
CA LYS A 40 5.32 18.65 -9.01
C LYS A 40 4.23 17.60 -8.96
N HIS A 41 4.36 16.67 -8.04
CA HIS A 41 3.34 15.68 -7.80
C HIS A 41 3.02 15.58 -6.30
N PRO A 42 1.75 15.80 -5.90
CA PRO A 42 1.38 15.91 -4.49
C PRO A 42 1.24 14.57 -3.77
N VAL A 43 1.32 13.45 -4.49
CA VAL A 43 1.11 12.11 -3.93
C VAL A 43 2.28 11.21 -4.29
N SER A 44 2.71 10.38 -3.36
CA SER A 44 3.75 9.37 -3.58
C SER A 44 3.41 8.07 -2.89
N LEU A 45 3.90 6.95 -3.44
CA LEU A 45 3.79 5.62 -2.85
C LEU A 45 5.15 5.14 -2.36
N ILE A 46 5.21 4.52 -1.20
CA ILE A 46 6.40 3.89 -0.62
C ILE A 46 6.05 2.49 -0.10
N SER A 47 6.99 1.55 -0.15
CA SER A 47 6.82 0.27 0.54
C SER A 47 7.44 0.33 1.94
N SER A 48 6.62 0.26 2.97
CA SER A 48 7.06 0.30 4.37
C SER A 48 7.98 -0.86 4.75
N TYR A 49 7.76 -2.04 4.18
CA TYR A 49 8.58 -3.22 4.49
C TYR A 49 10.09 -2.97 4.42
N PHE A 50 10.54 -2.23 3.41
CA PHE A 50 11.96 -1.95 3.25
C PHE A 50 12.48 -0.89 4.22
N GLU A 51 11.61 -0.03 4.70
CA GLU A 51 12.00 1.15 5.47
C GLU A 51 11.86 0.98 6.99
N VAL A 52 11.07 0.00 7.45
CA VAL A 52 10.84 -0.26 8.89
C VAL A 52 12.16 -0.27 9.70
N ASN A 53 13.17 -1.00 9.23
CA ASN A 53 14.46 -1.10 9.93
C ASN A 53 15.53 -0.14 9.42
N ARG A 54 15.28 0.53 8.28
CA ARG A 54 16.28 1.38 7.62
C ARG A 54 16.10 2.85 7.97
N GLU A 55 14.85 3.27 8.02
CA GLU A 55 14.53 4.68 8.16
C GLU A 55 13.22 4.86 8.95
N PRO A 56 13.28 4.80 10.29
CA PRO A 56 12.09 4.93 11.13
C PRO A 56 11.42 6.30 11.04
N GLU A 57 12.14 7.35 10.69
CA GLU A 57 11.66 8.73 10.51
C GLU A 57 11.71 9.14 9.02
N TYR A 58 11.20 8.26 8.15
CA TYR A 58 11.36 8.38 6.70
C TYR A 58 10.88 9.72 6.15
N ARG A 59 9.64 10.13 6.49
CA ARG A 59 9.03 11.39 6.02
C ARG A 59 9.93 12.59 6.34
N LYS A 60 10.47 12.63 7.55
CA LYS A 60 11.37 13.68 8.02
C LYS A 60 12.73 13.64 7.30
N THR A 61 13.30 12.44 7.16
CA THR A 61 14.61 12.27 6.53
C THR A 61 14.63 12.70 5.06
N ILE A 62 13.58 12.38 4.31
CA ILE A 62 13.48 12.81 2.91
C ILE A 62 12.90 14.22 2.76
N GLN A 63 12.54 14.87 3.87
CA GLN A 63 11.89 16.19 3.90
C GLN A 63 10.60 16.22 3.09
N TYR A 64 9.76 15.18 3.25
CA TYR A 64 8.49 15.08 2.53
C TYR A 64 7.52 16.15 3.03
N PRO A 65 6.93 16.98 2.15
CA PRO A 65 6.09 18.10 2.59
C PRO A 65 4.82 17.63 3.32
N GLU A 66 4.42 18.38 4.35
CA GLU A 66 3.20 18.10 5.10
C GLU A 66 1.92 18.15 4.24
N LYS A 67 1.92 19.01 3.22
CA LYS A 67 0.77 19.19 2.29
C LYS A 67 0.69 18.11 1.22
N SER A 68 1.70 17.25 1.11
CA SER A 68 1.75 16.16 0.13
C SER A 68 1.35 14.85 0.79
N ILE A 69 0.62 14.01 0.07
CA ILE A 69 0.11 12.74 0.56
C ILE A 69 1.15 11.65 0.33
N LEU A 70 1.57 10.99 1.40
CA LEU A 70 2.40 9.80 1.33
C LEU A 70 1.54 8.56 1.58
N ILE A 71 1.43 7.71 0.57
CA ILE A 71 0.74 6.42 0.64
C ILE A 71 1.79 5.35 0.93
N SER A 72 1.50 4.45 1.85
CA SER A 72 2.39 3.34 2.19
C SER A 72 1.78 2.00 1.86
N ASP A 73 2.40 1.29 0.90
CA ASP A 73 2.20 -0.14 0.71
C ASP A 73 2.81 -0.92 1.90
N SER A 74 2.13 -1.96 2.35
CA SER A 74 2.57 -2.78 3.47
C SER A 74 3.79 -3.66 3.16
N GLY A 75 4.01 -3.99 1.88
CA GLY A 75 5.06 -4.90 1.46
C GLY A 75 4.69 -6.38 1.53
N GLY A 76 3.42 -6.72 1.42
CA GLY A 76 2.93 -8.11 1.42
C GLY A 76 3.61 -8.99 0.38
N PHE A 77 3.91 -8.45 -0.81
CA PHE A 77 4.68 -9.15 -1.84
C PHE A 77 6.09 -9.55 -1.36
N GLN A 78 6.77 -8.67 -0.63
CA GLN A 78 8.08 -8.93 -0.06
C GLN A 78 8.02 -10.04 0.98
N VAL A 79 7.05 -9.98 1.88
CA VAL A 79 6.81 -11.02 2.90
C VAL A 79 6.57 -12.37 2.24
N ALA A 80 5.66 -12.44 1.26
CA ALA A 80 5.37 -13.66 0.51
C ALA A 80 6.62 -14.19 -0.23
N SER A 81 7.39 -13.30 -0.87
CA SER A 81 8.62 -13.66 -1.58
C SER A 81 9.70 -14.22 -0.67
N PHE A 82 9.91 -13.63 0.51
CA PHE A 82 10.90 -14.15 1.47
C PHE A 82 10.48 -15.51 2.06
N ARG A 83 9.21 -15.64 2.42
CA ARG A 83 8.67 -16.93 2.90
C ARG A 83 8.87 -18.04 1.87
N ARG A 84 8.59 -17.77 0.59
CA ARG A 84 8.78 -18.73 -0.50
C ARG A 84 10.25 -19.17 -0.63
N ARG A 85 11.20 -18.27 -0.40
CA ARG A 85 12.64 -18.55 -0.46
C ARG A 85 13.21 -19.13 0.85
N GLY A 86 12.38 -19.39 1.86
CA GLY A 86 12.83 -19.84 3.18
C GLY A 86 13.63 -18.80 3.95
N ILE A 87 13.53 -17.52 3.57
CA ILE A 87 14.23 -16.43 4.25
C ILE A 87 13.37 -15.96 5.43
N PRO A 88 13.90 -15.98 6.67
CA PRO A 88 13.15 -15.50 7.82
C PRO A 88 12.75 -14.02 7.68
N CYS A 89 11.46 -13.76 7.82
CA CYS A 89 10.95 -12.39 7.91
C CYS A 89 11.00 -11.95 9.38
N LYS A 90 11.89 -10.99 9.69
CA LYS A 90 12.04 -10.47 11.05
C LYS A 90 11.10 -9.31 11.35
N ILE A 91 10.45 -8.77 10.33
CA ILE A 91 9.51 -7.64 10.44
C ILE A 91 8.13 -8.21 10.73
N THR A 92 7.50 -7.73 11.78
CA THR A 92 6.15 -8.13 12.18
C THR A 92 5.09 -7.23 11.55
N PRO A 93 3.81 -7.67 11.48
CA PRO A 93 2.71 -6.79 11.07
C PRO A 93 2.61 -5.50 11.91
N VAL A 94 2.89 -5.60 13.21
CA VAL A 94 2.87 -4.44 14.11
C VAL A 94 3.98 -3.44 13.78
N ASP A 95 5.18 -3.91 13.43
CA ASP A 95 6.28 -3.03 13.03
C ASP A 95 5.91 -2.22 11.78
N ILE A 96 5.26 -2.88 10.81
CA ILE A 96 4.78 -2.23 9.57
C ILE A 96 3.74 -1.17 9.91
N LEU A 97 2.73 -1.52 10.72
CA LEU A 97 1.69 -0.59 11.13
C LEU A 97 2.27 0.64 11.85
N ARG A 98 3.17 0.44 12.81
CA ARG A 98 3.82 1.55 13.54
C ARG A 98 4.63 2.46 12.64
N TRP A 99 5.31 1.88 11.65
CA TRP A 99 6.03 2.68 10.68
C TRP A 99 5.08 3.50 9.79
N GLN A 100 4.00 2.89 9.34
CA GLN A 100 2.97 3.56 8.53
C GLN A 100 2.32 4.71 9.29
N GLU A 101 1.86 4.49 10.52
CA GLU A 101 1.26 5.51 11.38
C GLU A 101 2.19 6.71 11.61
N ARG A 102 3.50 6.48 11.68
CA ARG A 102 4.48 7.55 11.89
C ARG A 102 4.80 8.35 10.64
N ASN A 103 4.78 7.73 9.48
CA ASN A 103 5.36 8.30 8.27
C ASN A 103 4.37 8.59 7.15
N ALA A 104 3.24 7.88 7.09
CA ALA A 104 2.31 7.94 5.97
C ALA A 104 0.98 8.62 6.36
N ASP A 105 0.30 9.15 5.36
CA ASP A 105 -1.07 9.68 5.53
C ASP A 105 -2.10 8.57 5.28
N ILE A 106 -1.76 7.64 4.36
CA ILE A 106 -2.58 6.48 4.03
C ILE A 106 -1.67 5.24 4.02
N GLY A 107 -2.06 4.19 4.72
CA GLY A 107 -1.39 2.90 4.67
C GLY A 107 -2.31 1.79 4.19
N MET A 108 -1.71 0.74 3.66
CA MET A 108 -2.38 -0.49 3.31
C MET A 108 -2.19 -1.52 4.42
N ASN A 109 -3.22 -2.26 4.78
CA ASN A 109 -3.05 -3.39 5.68
C ASN A 109 -2.12 -4.44 5.07
N LEU A 110 -1.52 -5.30 5.90
CA LEU A 110 -0.59 -6.30 5.42
C LEU A 110 -1.34 -7.49 4.82
N ASP A 111 -1.49 -7.47 3.51
CA ASP A 111 -2.02 -8.56 2.71
C ASP A 111 -0.92 -9.55 2.29
N ILE A 112 -1.32 -10.78 1.99
CA ILE A 112 -0.46 -11.76 1.32
C ILE A 112 -1.00 -11.96 -0.10
N PRO A 113 -0.35 -11.38 -1.10
CA PRO A 113 -0.91 -11.34 -2.45
C PRO A 113 -0.97 -12.72 -3.10
N LEU A 114 -1.97 -12.89 -3.93
CA LEU A 114 -2.11 -14.03 -4.83
C LEU A 114 -1.07 -13.89 -5.95
N ASP A 115 0.05 -14.57 -5.82
CA ASP A 115 1.09 -14.61 -6.83
C ASP A 115 0.95 -15.88 -7.68
N GLN A 116 1.12 -15.77 -9.00
CA GLN A 116 1.17 -16.92 -9.90
C GLN A 116 2.31 -17.92 -9.55
N TYR A 117 3.31 -17.43 -8.83
CA TYR A 117 4.44 -18.21 -8.33
C TYR A 117 4.27 -18.65 -6.86
N SER A 118 3.19 -18.22 -6.19
CA SER A 118 2.99 -18.63 -4.81
C SER A 118 2.55 -20.10 -4.79
N SER A 119 3.30 -20.91 -4.07
CA SER A 119 2.90 -22.27 -3.70
C SER A 119 1.68 -22.27 -2.76
N PHE A 120 1.21 -21.09 -2.38
CA PHE A 120 0.05 -20.91 -1.52
C PHE A 120 -1.21 -20.80 -2.36
N GLY A 121 -2.17 -21.68 -2.12
CA GLY A 121 -3.50 -21.55 -2.69
C GLY A 121 -4.22 -20.29 -2.18
N PHE A 122 -5.29 -19.91 -2.86
CA PHE A 122 -6.13 -18.75 -2.51
C PHE A 122 -6.48 -18.70 -1.02
N GLN A 123 -6.99 -19.82 -0.47
CA GLN A 123 -7.43 -19.86 0.92
C GLN A 123 -6.32 -19.51 1.90
N LYS A 124 -5.12 -20.04 1.70
CA LYS A 124 -3.99 -19.75 2.60
C LYS A 124 -3.55 -18.29 2.54
N CYS A 125 -3.56 -17.68 1.36
CA CYS A 125 -3.27 -16.24 1.23
C CYS A 125 -4.34 -15.41 1.94
N LEU A 126 -5.61 -15.77 1.76
CA LEU A 126 -6.73 -15.11 2.45
C LEU A 126 -6.59 -15.23 3.97
N ASP A 127 -6.44 -16.45 4.50
CA ASP A 127 -6.36 -16.69 5.95
C ASP A 127 -5.24 -15.89 6.60
N GLN A 128 -4.04 -15.90 6.00
CA GLN A 128 -2.90 -15.13 6.51
C GLN A 128 -3.14 -13.61 6.43
N SER A 129 -3.82 -13.14 5.38
CA SER A 129 -4.16 -11.73 5.26
C SER A 129 -5.17 -11.31 6.33
N ILE A 130 -6.18 -12.13 6.58
CA ILE A 130 -7.18 -11.89 7.63
C ILE A 130 -6.55 -11.87 9.02
N GLU A 131 -5.61 -12.78 9.31
CA GLU A 131 -4.83 -12.74 10.55
C GLU A 131 -4.07 -11.41 10.71
N ASN A 132 -3.39 -10.97 9.64
CA ASN A 132 -2.70 -9.68 9.65
C ASN A 132 -3.65 -8.49 9.83
N PHE A 133 -4.82 -8.52 9.20
CA PHE A 133 -5.85 -7.46 9.31
C PHE A 133 -6.35 -7.36 10.74
N GLN A 134 -6.56 -8.50 11.41
CA GLN A 134 -6.92 -8.51 12.83
C GLN A 134 -5.81 -7.88 13.68
N ILE A 135 -4.54 -8.22 13.42
CA ILE A 135 -3.40 -7.63 14.13
C ILE A 135 -3.36 -6.10 13.91
N PHE A 136 -3.61 -5.63 12.69
CA PHE A 136 -3.66 -4.20 12.39
C PHE A 136 -4.79 -3.51 13.15
N GLN A 137 -6.01 -4.07 13.11
CA GLN A 137 -7.17 -3.52 13.82
C GLN A 137 -6.93 -3.44 15.33
N ASP A 138 -6.41 -4.51 15.94
CA ASP A 138 -6.21 -4.61 17.39
C ASP A 138 -5.08 -3.70 17.89
N ASN A 139 -4.14 -3.36 17.01
CA ASN A 139 -2.95 -2.57 17.37
C ASN A 139 -2.97 -1.14 16.83
N ARG A 140 -3.96 -0.72 16.05
CA ARG A 140 -4.03 0.65 15.53
C ARG A 140 -4.09 1.68 16.67
N GLN A 141 -3.24 2.70 16.59
CA GLN A 141 -3.13 3.76 17.60
C GLN A 141 -3.47 5.14 17.05
N ASP A 142 -3.13 5.43 15.80
CA ASP A 142 -3.44 6.69 15.15
C ASP A 142 -4.65 6.57 14.22
N TYR A 143 -5.74 7.24 14.56
CA TYR A 143 -6.98 7.28 13.78
C TYR A 143 -7.05 8.47 12.80
N ASN A 144 -6.07 9.38 12.81
CA ASN A 144 -5.93 10.40 11.78
C ASN A 144 -5.23 9.81 10.54
N PHE A 145 -4.34 8.85 10.73
CA PHE A 145 -3.79 8.01 9.68
C PHE A 145 -4.90 7.14 9.08
N LYS A 146 -5.01 7.14 7.74
CA LYS A 146 -6.03 6.35 7.03
C LYS A 146 -5.48 4.96 6.70
N LEU A 147 -6.22 3.93 7.10
CA LEU A 147 -5.85 2.54 6.85
C LEU A 147 -6.83 1.90 5.86
N TYR A 148 -6.30 1.36 4.76
CA TYR A 148 -7.10 0.78 3.69
C TYR A 148 -7.04 -0.75 3.70
N ASN A 149 -8.19 -1.38 3.48
CA ASN A 149 -8.26 -2.80 3.15
C ASN A 149 -7.67 -3.06 1.77
N VAL A 150 -6.96 -4.20 1.61
CA VAL A 150 -6.49 -4.64 0.30
C VAL A 150 -7.38 -5.77 -0.20
N LEU A 151 -7.97 -5.59 -1.39
CA LEU A 151 -8.82 -6.57 -2.07
C LEU A 151 -8.02 -7.35 -3.10
N HIS A 152 -8.07 -8.67 -3.01
CA HIS A 152 -7.46 -9.57 -3.96
C HIS A 152 -8.48 -10.54 -4.59
N GLY A 153 -8.04 -11.19 -5.68
CA GLY A 153 -8.78 -12.25 -6.37
C GLY A 153 -8.35 -12.36 -7.81
N ARG A 154 -8.33 -13.57 -8.36
CA ARG A 154 -7.99 -13.86 -9.77
C ARG A 154 -9.23 -14.00 -10.64
N ASN A 155 -10.38 -14.09 -10.03
CA ASN A 155 -11.68 -14.24 -10.68
C ASN A 155 -12.79 -13.68 -9.78
N PRO A 156 -14.02 -13.49 -10.30
CA PRO A 156 -15.13 -12.94 -9.54
C PRO A 156 -15.45 -13.68 -8.22
N GLY A 157 -15.36 -15.00 -8.21
CA GLY A 157 -15.62 -15.79 -7.00
C GLY A 157 -14.60 -15.53 -5.89
N GLU A 158 -13.31 -15.46 -6.24
CA GLU A 158 -12.24 -15.14 -5.29
C GLU A 158 -12.36 -13.70 -4.78
N ILE A 159 -12.65 -12.74 -5.66
CA ILE A 159 -12.87 -11.32 -5.29
C ILE A 159 -14.01 -11.21 -4.28
N LYS A 160 -15.14 -11.86 -4.56
CA LYS A 160 -16.27 -11.91 -3.63
C LYS A 160 -15.90 -12.51 -2.28
N THR A 161 -15.24 -13.66 -2.28
CA THR A 161 -14.85 -14.36 -1.04
C THR A 161 -13.89 -13.51 -0.21
N TRP A 162 -12.91 -12.88 -0.86
CA TRP A 162 -11.96 -11.99 -0.18
C TRP A 162 -12.67 -10.76 0.40
N PHE A 163 -13.53 -10.13 -0.38
CA PHE A 163 -14.31 -8.98 0.07
C PHE A 163 -15.14 -9.30 1.32
N GLU A 164 -15.90 -10.41 1.30
CA GLU A 164 -16.74 -10.80 2.43
C GLU A 164 -15.93 -11.10 3.71
N ALA A 165 -14.72 -11.59 3.56
CA ALA A 165 -13.82 -11.79 4.69
C ALA A 165 -13.21 -10.47 5.20
N ALA A 166 -12.78 -9.58 4.28
CA ALA A 166 -12.10 -8.34 4.63
C ALA A 166 -13.02 -7.21 5.09
N ARG A 167 -14.28 -7.13 4.59
CA ARG A 167 -15.24 -6.08 4.97
C ARG A 167 -15.63 -6.05 6.45
N LYS A 168 -15.30 -7.11 7.18
CA LYS A 168 -15.53 -7.19 8.64
C LYS A 168 -14.63 -6.24 9.43
N PHE A 169 -13.52 -5.81 8.82
CA PHE A 169 -12.58 -4.88 9.43
C PHE A 169 -12.97 -3.44 9.10
N CYS A 170 -13.13 -2.62 10.14
CA CYS A 170 -13.54 -1.22 10.01
C CYS A 170 -12.35 -0.33 9.64
N PHE A 171 -11.85 -0.46 8.41
CA PHE A 171 -10.81 0.40 7.87
C PHE A 171 -11.41 1.56 7.06
N ASP A 172 -10.57 2.54 6.70
CA ASP A 172 -11.03 3.82 6.16
C ASP A 172 -11.25 3.82 4.63
N GLY A 173 -10.90 2.72 3.95
CA GLY A 173 -11.04 2.64 2.51
C GLY A 173 -10.53 1.33 1.94
N TRP A 174 -10.38 1.29 0.60
CA TRP A 174 -9.99 0.10 -0.13
C TRP A 174 -8.83 0.36 -1.11
N ALA A 175 -8.00 -0.66 -1.25
CA ALA A 175 -7.01 -0.76 -2.31
C ALA A 175 -7.23 -2.06 -3.10
N ILE A 176 -7.04 -2.00 -4.41
CA ILE A 176 -7.21 -3.15 -5.29
C ILE A 176 -5.83 -3.68 -5.66
N GLY A 177 -5.48 -4.84 -5.10
CA GLY A 177 -4.22 -5.56 -5.33
C GLY A 177 -4.37 -6.73 -6.31
N VAL A 178 -5.42 -6.75 -7.12
CA VAL A 178 -5.69 -7.81 -8.08
C VAL A 178 -4.54 -7.89 -9.09
N LYS A 179 -3.93 -9.08 -9.19
CA LYS A 179 -2.97 -9.38 -10.25
C LYS A 179 -3.67 -10.09 -11.39
N GLY A 180 -3.74 -9.45 -12.53
CA GLY A 180 -4.39 -10.05 -13.68
C GLY A 180 -4.59 -9.09 -14.84
N LEU A 181 -5.56 -9.42 -15.67
CA LEU A 181 -5.94 -8.58 -16.80
C LEU A 181 -6.71 -7.33 -16.33
N PRO A 182 -6.65 -6.21 -17.06
CA PRO A 182 -7.30 -4.95 -16.68
C PRO A 182 -8.78 -5.08 -16.31
N TYR A 183 -9.52 -5.98 -16.95
CA TYR A 183 -10.94 -6.19 -16.65
C TYR A 183 -11.18 -6.70 -15.21
N GLN A 184 -10.22 -7.39 -14.60
CA GLN A 184 -10.35 -7.86 -13.21
C GLN A 184 -10.28 -6.71 -12.22
N HIS A 185 -9.46 -5.68 -12.48
CA HIS A 185 -9.42 -4.46 -11.69
C HIS A 185 -10.73 -3.69 -11.80
N ILE A 186 -11.27 -3.59 -13.03
CA ILE A 186 -12.58 -2.96 -13.27
C ILE A 186 -13.67 -3.72 -12.53
N TYR A 187 -13.68 -5.05 -12.60
CA TYR A 187 -14.64 -5.88 -11.89
C TYR A 187 -14.54 -5.68 -10.37
N ALA A 188 -13.33 -5.70 -9.80
CA ALA A 188 -13.12 -5.47 -8.38
C ALA A 188 -13.61 -4.08 -7.94
N TYR A 189 -13.34 -3.05 -8.74
CA TYR A 189 -13.82 -1.69 -8.48
C TYR A 189 -15.35 -1.61 -8.51
N MET A 190 -15.98 -2.19 -9.55
CA MET A 190 -17.44 -2.24 -9.66
C MET A 190 -18.06 -3.00 -8.49
N TRP A 191 -17.46 -4.13 -8.09
CA TRP A 191 -17.92 -4.91 -6.94
C TRP A 191 -17.92 -4.09 -5.64
N LEU A 192 -16.84 -3.34 -5.37
CA LEU A 192 -16.77 -2.45 -4.21
C LEU A 192 -17.85 -1.36 -4.25
N HIS A 193 -18.08 -0.80 -5.42
CA HIS A 193 -19.11 0.23 -5.62
C HIS A 193 -20.53 -0.30 -5.42
N GLU A 194 -20.85 -1.47 -5.99
CA GLU A 194 -22.18 -2.10 -5.90
C GLU A 194 -22.52 -2.59 -4.49
N HIS A 195 -21.51 -2.78 -3.63
CA HIS A 195 -21.70 -3.24 -2.24
C HIS A 195 -21.49 -2.13 -1.20
N ASP A 196 -21.66 -0.87 -1.61
CA ASP A 196 -21.54 0.31 -0.75
C ASP A 196 -20.21 0.40 0.01
N ALA A 197 -19.18 -0.27 -0.48
CA ALA A 197 -17.84 -0.22 0.11
C ALA A 197 -17.03 0.99 -0.38
N LEU A 198 -17.47 1.65 -1.45
CA LEU A 198 -16.92 2.90 -1.96
C LEU A 198 -18.06 3.90 -2.11
N ASN A 199 -18.07 4.92 -1.27
CA ASN A 199 -18.94 6.07 -1.45
C ASN A 199 -18.44 6.97 -2.59
N LEU A 200 -19.29 7.88 -3.09
CA LEU A 200 -18.95 8.82 -4.16
C LEU A 200 -17.74 9.71 -3.84
N HIS A 201 -17.35 9.81 -2.58
CA HIS A 201 -16.25 10.64 -2.09
C HIS A 201 -15.02 9.84 -1.63
N ASP A 202 -15.12 8.50 -1.61
CA ASP A 202 -14.01 7.67 -1.15
C ASP A 202 -12.92 7.54 -2.21
N ASN A 203 -11.68 7.54 -1.75
CA ASN A 203 -10.54 7.23 -2.60
C ASN A 203 -10.32 5.71 -2.62
N CYS A 204 -10.10 5.17 -3.81
CA CYS A 204 -9.67 3.80 -4.00
C CYS A 204 -8.28 3.82 -4.64
N HIS A 205 -7.34 3.07 -4.07
CA HIS A 205 -6.03 2.88 -4.67
C HIS A 205 -6.02 1.62 -5.52
N ILE A 206 -5.47 1.70 -6.74
CA ILE A 206 -5.32 0.54 -7.63
C ILE A 206 -3.82 0.30 -7.85
N PHE A 207 -3.35 -0.88 -7.44
CA PHE A 207 -1.96 -1.28 -7.62
C PHE A 207 -1.71 -1.80 -9.04
N GLY A 208 -0.58 -1.39 -9.62
CA GLY A 208 0.04 -2.09 -10.76
C GLY A 208 -0.79 -2.17 -12.03
N VAL A 209 -1.50 -1.10 -12.39
CA VAL A 209 -2.20 -1.00 -13.69
C VAL A 209 -1.22 -0.53 -14.75
#